data_f81374449c03d091bd281e4fc0bb9d73
#
_entry.id   f81374449c03d091bd281e4fc0bb9d73
#
_cell.length_a   1.000
_cell.length_b   1.000
_cell.length_c   1.000
_cell.angle_alpha   90.00
_cell.angle_beta   90.00
_cell.angle_gamma   90.00
#
_symmetry.space_group_name_H-M   'P 1'
#
loop_
_entity.id
_entity.type
_entity.pdbx_description
1 polymer ?
#
loop_
_entity_poly.entity_id
_entity_poly.type
_entity_poly.pdbx_seq_one_letter_code
_entity_poly.pdbx_strand_id
1 'polypeptide(L)'
;MSCKFFELGFDKFRYDFPLELWRFPIDVRKSISEGYEAAELQQASRKRPTLYEKKLMTIKCRAYAKGLTVSISAQDLENELLKTHYCCPVTKERFTFSGGLLTDWSIDRVDNTRGYEPDNIVVVSAKANQAKSNLDLEQMIAVCFKKYPDTGELEVIQWFRMVSYYYTRMNLLGAISFSQLLAKEEGRLEYFIFLQLTCVNDDSSERLLSLIRERTEKRNLEVLIKLGRKRLKKQGRFNRASLFGSDKLRSKFSPVIEQVKS
;
A
#
# COMPACT_ATOMS: atom_id res chain seq x y z
N MET A 1 -23.31 -20.44 -7.14
CA MET A 1 -22.43 -19.43 -7.81
C MET A 1 -23.16 -18.13 -8.22
N SER A 2 -24.47 -18.09 -8.21
CA SER A 2 -25.28 -16.99 -8.77
C SER A 2 -25.40 -15.72 -7.92
N CYS A 3 -25.34 -15.79 -6.60
CA CYS A 3 -25.73 -14.68 -5.73
C CYS A 3 -24.93 -13.37 -5.94
N LYS A 4 -23.62 -13.42 -5.96
CA LYS A 4 -22.77 -12.20 -6.06
C LYS A 4 -22.92 -11.41 -7.37
N PHE A 5 -23.15 -12.11 -8.48
CA PHE A 5 -23.33 -11.47 -9.79
C PHE A 5 -24.73 -10.90 -9.95
N PHE A 6 -25.72 -11.59 -9.42
CA PHE A 6 -27.08 -11.11 -9.31
C PHE A 6 -27.14 -9.84 -8.42
N GLU A 7 -26.52 -9.89 -7.25
CA GLU A 7 -26.41 -8.75 -6.35
C GLU A 7 -25.69 -7.56 -7.01
N LEU A 8 -24.64 -7.83 -7.80
CA LEU A 8 -23.96 -6.79 -8.55
C LEU A 8 -24.89 -6.10 -9.54
N GLY A 9 -25.72 -6.87 -10.27
CA GLY A 9 -26.72 -6.34 -11.19
C GLY A 9 -27.75 -5.48 -10.47
N PHE A 10 -28.26 -5.98 -9.35
CA PHE A 10 -29.22 -5.26 -8.50
C PHE A 10 -28.64 -3.94 -7.98
N ASP A 11 -27.41 -3.98 -7.46
CA ASP A 11 -26.69 -2.80 -6.98
C ASP A 11 -26.42 -1.79 -8.11
N LYS A 12 -26.13 -2.24 -9.34
CA LYS A 12 -25.97 -1.36 -10.50
C LYS A 12 -27.23 -0.56 -10.79
N PHE A 13 -28.40 -1.18 -10.75
CA PHE A 13 -29.67 -0.47 -10.90
C PHE A 13 -29.89 0.53 -9.77
N ARG A 14 -29.71 0.07 -8.52
CA ARG A 14 -29.96 0.87 -7.32
C ARG A 14 -29.10 2.13 -7.24
N TYR A 15 -27.85 2.04 -7.68
CA TYR A 15 -26.88 3.13 -7.62
C TYR A 15 -26.70 3.86 -8.96
N ASP A 16 -27.53 3.56 -9.95
CA ASP A 16 -27.47 4.16 -11.29
C ASP A 16 -26.10 3.98 -11.99
N PHE A 17 -25.51 2.76 -11.86
CA PHE A 17 -24.30 2.39 -12.58
C PHE A 17 -24.64 1.77 -13.93
N PRO A 18 -23.88 2.06 -15.00
CA PRO A 18 -24.10 1.48 -16.31
C PRO A 18 -23.89 -0.05 -16.27
N LEU A 19 -24.75 -0.80 -16.97
CA LEU A 19 -24.74 -2.26 -16.90
C LEU A 19 -23.46 -2.87 -17.49
N GLU A 20 -22.98 -2.38 -18.64
CA GLU A 20 -21.68 -2.72 -19.27
C GLU A 20 -21.33 -4.21 -19.24
N LEU A 21 -22.24 -5.10 -19.63
CA LEU A 21 -22.07 -6.56 -19.57
C LEU A 21 -20.83 -7.07 -20.32
N TRP A 22 -20.40 -6.34 -21.33
CA TRP A 22 -19.23 -6.69 -22.14
C TRP A 22 -17.92 -6.74 -21.33
N ARG A 23 -17.85 -6.09 -20.16
CA ARG A 23 -16.70 -6.13 -19.24
C ARG A 23 -16.57 -7.45 -18.48
N PHE A 24 -17.61 -8.27 -18.46
CA PHE A 24 -17.66 -9.49 -17.67
C PHE A 24 -17.54 -10.76 -18.54
N PRO A 25 -17.04 -11.87 -17.99
CA PRO A 25 -17.09 -13.17 -18.65
C PRO A 25 -18.52 -13.55 -19.08
N ILE A 26 -18.64 -14.26 -20.20
CA ILE A 26 -19.96 -14.56 -20.83
C ILE A 26 -20.89 -15.32 -19.89
N ASP A 27 -20.33 -16.27 -19.14
CA ASP A 27 -21.05 -17.17 -18.21
C ASP A 27 -21.75 -16.45 -17.04
N VAL A 28 -21.29 -15.25 -16.69
CA VAL A 28 -21.87 -14.48 -15.57
C VAL A 28 -22.78 -13.33 -16.01
N ARG A 29 -22.75 -12.97 -17.29
CA ARG A 29 -23.54 -11.82 -17.82
C ARG A 29 -25.03 -11.96 -17.58
N LYS A 30 -25.57 -13.17 -17.79
CA LYS A 30 -26.97 -13.47 -17.56
C LYS A 30 -27.38 -13.17 -16.12
N SER A 31 -26.62 -13.64 -15.15
CA SER A 31 -26.90 -13.40 -13.73
C SER A 31 -26.86 -11.90 -13.36
N ILE A 32 -25.96 -11.14 -13.96
CA ILE A 32 -25.90 -9.67 -13.75
C ILE A 32 -27.14 -8.99 -14.36
N SER A 33 -27.55 -9.39 -15.57
CA SER A 33 -28.75 -8.86 -16.23
C SER A 33 -29.99 -9.15 -15.42
N GLU A 34 -30.17 -10.41 -15.00
CA GLU A 34 -31.31 -10.86 -14.18
C GLU A 34 -31.41 -10.05 -12.86
N GLY A 35 -30.27 -9.76 -12.22
CA GLY A 35 -30.26 -8.93 -11.02
C GLY A 35 -30.68 -7.49 -11.29
N TYR A 36 -30.23 -6.90 -12.39
CA TYR A 36 -30.61 -5.55 -12.80
C TYR A 36 -32.11 -5.46 -13.12
N GLU A 37 -32.63 -6.40 -13.94
CA GLU A 37 -34.03 -6.50 -14.31
C GLU A 37 -34.92 -6.76 -13.08
N ALA A 38 -34.48 -7.60 -12.15
CA ALA A 38 -35.21 -7.85 -10.90
C ALA A 38 -35.34 -6.57 -10.05
N ALA A 39 -34.27 -5.75 -9.97
CA ALA A 39 -34.36 -4.47 -9.27
C ALA A 39 -35.28 -3.49 -9.92
N GLU A 40 -35.35 -3.48 -11.26
CA GLU A 40 -36.26 -2.66 -12.03
C GLU A 40 -37.73 -3.10 -11.84
N LEU A 41 -38.00 -4.39 -11.96
CA LEU A 41 -39.36 -4.97 -11.75
C LEU A 41 -39.89 -4.76 -10.33
N GLN A 42 -39.00 -4.84 -9.32
CA GLN A 42 -39.33 -4.59 -7.93
C GLN A 42 -39.45 -3.09 -7.62
N GLN A 43 -39.27 -2.22 -8.59
CA GLN A 43 -39.26 -0.77 -8.41
C GLN A 43 -38.28 -0.36 -7.28
N ALA A 44 -37.10 -1.02 -7.22
CA ALA A 44 -36.10 -0.74 -6.19
C ALA A 44 -35.72 0.75 -6.19
N SER A 45 -35.74 1.35 -5.02
CA SER A 45 -35.43 2.78 -4.88
C SER A 45 -34.02 3.08 -5.36
N ARG A 46 -33.90 3.92 -6.37
CA ARG A 46 -32.62 4.48 -6.79
C ARG A 46 -32.11 5.46 -5.74
N LYS A 47 -30.86 5.34 -5.37
CA LYS A 47 -30.23 6.28 -4.44
C LYS A 47 -28.87 6.73 -4.96
N ARG A 48 -28.52 7.98 -4.66
CA ARG A 48 -27.18 8.47 -4.92
C ARG A 48 -26.20 7.73 -4.02
N PRO A 49 -25.18 7.02 -4.56
CA PRO A 49 -24.22 6.33 -3.75
C PRO A 49 -23.33 7.32 -2.97
N THR A 50 -22.98 6.96 -1.76
CA THR A 50 -21.93 7.63 -1.00
C THR A 50 -20.58 7.46 -1.72
N LEU A 51 -19.58 8.24 -1.31
CA LEU A 51 -18.20 8.10 -1.81
C LEU A 51 -17.70 6.66 -1.70
N TYR A 52 -17.94 6.00 -0.59
CA TYR A 52 -17.48 4.64 -0.29
C TYR A 52 -18.27 3.59 -1.08
N GLU A 53 -19.60 3.72 -1.19
CA GLU A 53 -20.43 2.84 -2.01
C GLU A 53 -20.03 2.93 -3.49
N LYS A 54 -19.77 4.14 -4.00
CA LYS A 54 -19.29 4.35 -5.37
C LYS A 54 -17.94 3.67 -5.61
N LYS A 55 -17.01 3.80 -4.66
CA LYS A 55 -15.70 3.14 -4.73
C LYS A 55 -15.84 1.61 -4.68
N LEU A 56 -16.67 1.10 -3.77
CA LEU A 56 -16.93 -0.34 -3.64
C LEU A 56 -17.51 -0.91 -4.94
N MET A 57 -18.49 -0.24 -5.56
CA MET A 57 -19.04 -0.66 -6.85
C MET A 57 -17.98 -0.71 -7.93
N THR A 58 -17.09 0.28 -8.01
CA THR A 58 -15.97 0.29 -8.95
C THR A 58 -15.02 -0.90 -8.71
N ILE A 59 -14.75 -1.23 -7.44
CA ILE A 59 -13.92 -2.38 -7.07
C ILE A 59 -14.62 -3.68 -7.46
N LYS A 60 -15.89 -3.88 -7.09
CA LYS A 60 -16.68 -5.07 -7.45
C LYS A 60 -16.67 -5.31 -8.96
N CYS A 61 -16.94 -4.27 -9.78
CA CYS A 61 -16.93 -4.38 -11.23
C CYS A 61 -15.58 -4.85 -11.77
N ARG A 62 -14.47 -4.24 -11.32
CA ARG A 62 -13.13 -4.62 -11.80
C ARG A 62 -12.66 -5.98 -11.29
N ALA A 63 -12.94 -6.28 -10.02
CA ALA A 63 -12.55 -7.53 -9.39
C ALA A 63 -13.29 -8.73 -10.00
N TYR A 64 -14.61 -8.64 -10.13
CA TYR A 64 -15.43 -9.72 -10.69
C TYR A 64 -15.14 -9.98 -12.17
N ALA A 65 -14.83 -8.92 -12.94
CA ALA A 65 -14.37 -9.08 -14.32
C ALA A 65 -13.05 -9.87 -14.43
N LYS A 66 -12.24 -9.87 -13.37
CA LYS A 66 -10.97 -10.62 -13.27
C LYS A 66 -11.09 -11.92 -12.46
N GLY A 67 -12.29 -12.35 -12.08
CA GLY A 67 -12.50 -13.55 -11.27
C GLY A 67 -12.09 -13.43 -9.79
N LEU A 68 -11.77 -12.23 -9.31
CA LEU A 68 -11.36 -12.00 -7.92
C LEU A 68 -12.58 -11.94 -6.99
N THR A 69 -12.36 -12.30 -5.73
CA THR A 69 -13.35 -12.17 -4.66
C THR A 69 -13.36 -10.76 -4.06
N VAL A 70 -14.54 -10.32 -3.59
CA VAL A 70 -14.71 -9.05 -2.86
C VAL A 70 -15.60 -9.33 -1.65
N SER A 71 -15.02 -9.25 -0.44
CA SER A 71 -15.72 -9.43 0.84
C SER A 71 -15.70 -8.17 1.70
N ILE A 72 -15.15 -7.06 1.18
CA ILE A 72 -15.16 -5.76 1.85
C ILE A 72 -16.51 -5.07 1.71
N SER A 73 -16.84 -4.25 2.69
CA SER A 73 -17.98 -3.34 2.74
C SER A 73 -17.57 -1.87 2.49
N ALA A 74 -18.55 -1.00 2.33
CA ALA A 74 -18.31 0.45 2.28
C ALA A 74 -17.71 0.97 3.61
N GLN A 75 -18.08 0.36 4.74
CA GLN A 75 -17.56 0.71 6.06
C GLN A 75 -16.07 0.33 6.19
N ASP A 76 -15.64 -0.80 5.62
CA ASP A 76 -14.22 -1.19 5.63
C ASP A 76 -13.38 -0.15 4.86
N LEU A 77 -13.89 0.35 3.72
CA LEU A 77 -13.21 1.40 2.95
C LEU A 77 -13.11 2.71 3.74
N GLU A 78 -14.17 3.09 4.44
CA GLU A 78 -14.17 4.27 5.31
C GLU A 78 -13.16 4.12 6.44
N ASN A 79 -13.18 3.00 7.14
CA ASN A 79 -12.27 2.70 8.24
C ASN A 79 -10.80 2.74 7.79
N GLU A 80 -10.48 2.15 6.64
CA GLU A 80 -9.12 2.18 6.09
C GLU A 80 -8.69 3.59 5.67
N LEU A 81 -9.60 4.41 5.11
CA LEU A 81 -9.31 5.79 4.77
C LEU A 81 -9.05 6.65 6.02
N LEU A 82 -9.85 6.47 7.06
CA LEU A 82 -9.69 7.18 8.33
C LEU A 82 -8.32 6.91 8.98
N LYS A 83 -7.83 5.66 8.93
CA LYS A 83 -6.49 5.30 9.43
C LYS A 83 -5.35 6.08 8.78
N THR A 84 -5.55 6.59 7.57
CA THR A 84 -4.54 7.37 6.83
C THR A 84 -4.62 8.88 7.12
N HIS A 85 -5.57 9.32 7.93
CA HIS A 85 -5.86 10.75 8.14
C HIS A 85 -6.03 11.54 6.83
N TYR A 86 -6.61 10.89 5.81
CA TYR A 86 -6.83 11.44 4.46
C TYR A 86 -5.54 11.86 3.72
N CYS A 87 -4.40 11.32 4.12
CA CYS A 87 -3.11 11.52 3.45
C CYS A 87 -2.52 10.18 2.99
N CYS A 88 -1.92 10.17 1.80
CA CYS A 88 -1.27 8.97 1.29
C CYS A 88 -0.05 8.60 2.15
N PRO A 89 0.02 7.40 2.74
CA PRO A 89 1.17 6.98 3.54
C PRO A 89 2.50 6.99 2.77
N VAL A 90 2.43 6.88 1.44
CA VAL A 90 3.58 6.80 0.55
C VAL A 90 4.04 8.17 0.07
N THR A 91 3.15 8.95 -0.56
CA THR A 91 3.49 10.26 -1.14
C THR A 91 3.40 11.42 -0.14
N LYS A 92 2.68 11.24 0.97
CA LYS A 92 2.36 12.25 1.99
C LYS A 92 1.44 13.37 1.50
N GLU A 93 0.91 13.25 0.30
CA GLU A 93 -0.08 14.18 -0.25
C GLU A 93 -1.48 13.87 0.27
N ARG A 94 -2.31 14.91 0.47
CA ARG A 94 -3.72 14.70 0.78
C ARG A 94 -4.43 14.03 -0.37
N PHE A 95 -5.33 13.11 -0.05
CA PHE A 95 -6.15 12.46 -1.07
C PHE A 95 -7.12 13.46 -1.71
N THR A 96 -7.29 13.28 -3.02
CA THR A 96 -8.41 13.83 -3.78
C THR A 96 -9.43 12.75 -4.10
N PHE A 97 -10.64 13.16 -4.48
CA PHE A 97 -11.79 12.28 -4.72
C PHE A 97 -12.45 12.56 -6.07
N SER A 98 -11.72 13.20 -6.97
CA SER A 98 -12.24 13.73 -8.24
C SER A 98 -12.35 12.68 -9.35
N GLY A 99 -11.62 11.55 -9.26
CA GLY A 99 -11.69 10.47 -10.24
C GLY A 99 -10.86 10.72 -11.49
N GLY A 100 -9.60 11.15 -11.36
CA GLY A 100 -8.70 11.36 -12.50
C GLY A 100 -7.30 11.88 -12.14
N LEU A 101 -7.08 12.22 -10.88
CA LEU A 101 -5.81 12.75 -10.42
C LEU A 101 -4.90 11.66 -9.84
N LEU A 102 -3.61 11.86 -9.93
CA LEU A 102 -2.61 10.96 -9.31
C LEU A 102 -2.68 10.96 -7.78
N THR A 103 -3.22 12.02 -7.19
CA THR A 103 -3.50 12.14 -5.75
C THR A 103 -4.81 11.49 -5.31
N ASP A 104 -5.64 11.02 -6.25
CA ASP A 104 -6.90 10.35 -5.90
C ASP A 104 -6.64 9.10 -5.05
N TRP A 105 -7.50 8.93 -4.04
CA TRP A 105 -7.45 7.74 -3.22
C TRP A 105 -7.71 6.47 -4.02
N SER A 106 -6.93 5.46 -3.76
CA SER A 106 -7.01 4.16 -4.41
C SER A 106 -6.93 3.04 -3.38
N ILE A 107 -7.66 1.97 -3.66
CA ILE A 107 -7.63 0.77 -2.83
C ILE A 107 -6.72 -0.23 -3.53
N ASP A 108 -5.70 -0.68 -2.84
CA ASP A 108 -4.80 -1.71 -3.30
C ASP A 108 -4.85 -2.94 -2.38
N ARG A 109 -4.44 -4.08 -2.92
CA ARG A 109 -4.33 -5.33 -2.17
C ARG A 109 -2.91 -5.49 -1.64
N VAL A 110 -2.80 -5.89 -0.38
CA VAL A 110 -1.51 -6.15 0.27
C VAL A 110 -0.86 -7.38 -0.38
N ASP A 111 -1.64 -8.45 -0.51
CA ASP A 111 -1.27 -9.69 -1.21
C ASP A 111 -2.09 -9.79 -2.51
N ASN A 112 -1.39 -9.77 -3.65
CA ASN A 112 -2.01 -9.84 -4.98
C ASN A 112 -2.64 -11.20 -5.30
N THR A 113 -2.30 -12.25 -4.56
CA THR A 113 -2.85 -13.60 -4.75
C THR A 113 -4.24 -13.75 -4.13
N ARG A 114 -4.59 -12.88 -3.19
CA ARG A 114 -5.89 -12.82 -2.50
C ARG A 114 -6.83 -11.81 -3.15
N GLY A 115 -8.12 -11.89 -2.79
CA GLY A 115 -9.15 -10.93 -3.20
C GLY A 115 -9.13 -9.63 -2.39
N TYR A 116 -10.17 -8.83 -2.56
CA TYR A 116 -10.41 -7.64 -1.74
C TYR A 116 -11.10 -8.08 -0.43
N GLU A 117 -10.32 -8.22 0.62
CA GLU A 117 -10.72 -8.67 1.95
C GLU A 117 -10.34 -7.61 2.98
N PRO A 118 -11.06 -7.48 4.13
CA PRO A 118 -10.83 -6.38 5.09
C PRO A 118 -9.39 -6.29 5.61
N ASP A 119 -8.72 -7.45 5.74
CA ASP A 119 -7.33 -7.55 6.17
C ASP A 119 -6.31 -7.45 5.02
N ASN A 120 -6.76 -7.52 3.77
CA ASN A 120 -5.92 -7.51 2.57
C ASN A 120 -6.00 -6.21 1.76
N ILE A 121 -6.57 -5.16 2.28
CA ILE A 121 -6.67 -3.86 1.60
C ILE A 121 -5.88 -2.78 2.32
N VAL A 122 -5.38 -1.84 1.54
CA VAL A 122 -4.75 -0.60 1.99
C VAL A 122 -5.22 0.57 1.14
N VAL A 123 -5.19 1.77 1.73
CA VAL A 123 -5.48 3.00 1.02
C VAL A 123 -4.18 3.73 0.70
N VAL A 124 -3.97 4.00 -0.58
CA VAL A 124 -2.83 4.76 -1.11
C VAL A 124 -3.31 5.72 -2.20
N SER A 125 -2.45 6.62 -2.69
CA SER A 125 -2.80 7.46 -3.85
C SER A 125 -2.79 6.63 -5.15
N ALA A 126 -3.50 7.12 -6.17
CA ALA A 126 -3.48 6.51 -7.50
C ALA A 126 -2.04 6.41 -8.04
N LYS A 127 -1.21 7.45 -7.79
CA LYS A 127 0.23 7.44 -8.11
C LYS A 127 0.97 6.26 -7.49
N ALA A 128 0.80 6.07 -6.18
CA ALA A 128 1.46 4.99 -5.45
C ALA A 128 0.95 3.61 -5.90
N ASN A 129 -0.36 3.47 -6.12
CA ASN A 129 -0.95 2.22 -6.59
C ASN A 129 -0.48 1.84 -8.01
N GLN A 130 -0.41 2.81 -8.93
CA GLN A 130 0.11 2.60 -10.28
C GLN A 130 1.59 2.19 -10.26
N ALA A 131 2.41 2.87 -9.45
CA ALA A 131 3.82 2.54 -9.31
C ALA A 131 4.05 1.14 -8.73
N LYS A 132 3.27 0.73 -7.71
CA LYS A 132 3.34 -0.63 -7.16
C LYS A 132 2.89 -1.67 -8.18
N SER A 133 1.80 -1.39 -8.93
CA SER A 133 1.25 -2.34 -9.89
C SER A 133 1.06 -3.74 -9.29
N ASN A 134 1.69 -4.76 -9.88
CA ASN A 134 1.64 -6.15 -9.41
C ASN A 134 2.88 -6.55 -8.59
N LEU A 135 3.75 -5.61 -8.23
CA LEU A 135 4.95 -5.91 -7.47
C LEU A 135 4.58 -6.49 -6.10
N ASP A 136 5.25 -7.57 -5.74
CA ASP A 136 5.26 -8.09 -4.38
C ASP A 136 6.24 -7.33 -3.49
N LEU A 137 6.29 -7.68 -2.20
CA LEU A 137 7.14 -6.98 -1.24
C LEU A 137 8.63 -7.10 -1.57
N GLU A 138 9.10 -8.28 -2.02
CA GLU A 138 10.51 -8.49 -2.38
C GLU A 138 10.89 -7.65 -3.60
N GLN A 139 10.02 -7.59 -4.59
CA GLN A 139 10.22 -6.77 -5.79
C GLN A 139 10.23 -5.28 -5.44
N MET A 140 9.33 -4.81 -4.57
CA MET A 140 9.34 -3.42 -4.08
C MET A 140 10.64 -3.09 -3.33
N ILE A 141 11.14 -4.02 -2.51
CA ILE A 141 12.46 -3.88 -1.85
C ILE A 141 13.56 -3.78 -2.90
N ALA A 142 13.55 -4.64 -3.92
CA ALA A 142 14.55 -4.59 -4.99
C ALA A 142 14.55 -3.23 -5.71
N VAL A 143 13.38 -2.63 -5.94
CA VAL A 143 13.27 -1.28 -6.51
C VAL A 143 13.94 -0.23 -5.62
N CYS A 144 13.76 -0.30 -4.29
CA CYS A 144 14.42 0.63 -3.36
C CYS A 144 15.95 0.65 -3.48
N PHE A 145 16.55 -0.48 -3.87
CA PHE A 145 18.01 -0.64 -3.95
C PHE A 145 18.58 -0.47 -5.36
N LYS A 146 17.74 -0.31 -6.38
CA LYS A 146 18.22 0.04 -7.72
C LYS A 146 18.90 1.42 -7.71
N LYS A 147 20.03 1.53 -8.43
CA LYS A 147 20.77 2.79 -8.53
C LYS A 147 19.95 3.90 -9.20
N TYR A 148 19.04 3.51 -10.08
CA TYR A 148 18.06 4.35 -10.73
C TYR A 148 16.76 3.52 -10.85
N PRO A 149 15.72 3.80 -10.07
CA PRO A 149 14.44 3.15 -10.28
C PRO A 149 13.90 3.58 -11.64
N ASP A 150 13.76 2.64 -12.58
CA ASP A 150 13.20 2.87 -13.92
C ASP A 150 11.72 3.27 -13.90
N THR A 151 11.12 3.20 -12.74
CA THR A 151 9.71 3.51 -12.50
C THR A 151 9.55 4.99 -12.14
N GLY A 152 9.84 5.89 -13.07
CA GLY A 152 9.89 7.37 -12.97
C GLY A 152 8.80 8.12 -12.20
N GLU A 153 7.90 7.43 -11.50
CA GLU A 153 6.74 8.01 -10.82
C GLU A 153 6.94 8.26 -9.33
N LEU A 154 7.76 7.45 -8.64
CA LEU A 154 8.02 7.60 -7.21
C LEU A 154 9.50 7.86 -6.93
N GLU A 155 9.73 8.77 -5.98
CA GLU A 155 11.07 8.98 -5.43
C GLU A 155 11.51 7.78 -4.58
N VAL A 156 12.81 7.60 -4.39
CA VAL A 156 13.39 6.53 -3.55
C VAL A 156 12.78 6.51 -2.16
N ILE A 157 12.60 7.67 -1.52
CA ILE A 157 11.98 7.78 -0.20
C ILE A 157 10.52 7.32 -0.20
N GLN A 158 9.77 7.56 -1.28
CA GLN A 158 8.39 7.11 -1.41
C GLN A 158 8.32 5.59 -1.55
N TRP A 159 9.26 4.97 -2.28
CA TRP A 159 9.39 3.52 -2.33
C TRP A 159 9.67 2.90 -0.96
N PHE A 160 10.55 3.50 -0.15
CA PHE A 160 10.79 3.03 1.22
C PHE A 160 9.57 3.13 2.12
N ARG A 161 8.81 4.24 2.02
CA ARG A 161 7.55 4.38 2.74
C ARG A 161 6.54 3.32 2.30
N MET A 162 6.48 3.02 1.00
CA MET A 162 5.63 1.96 0.47
C MET A 162 6.00 0.61 1.07
N VAL A 163 7.29 0.21 0.99
CA VAL A 163 7.77 -1.05 1.58
C VAL A 163 7.43 -1.14 3.05
N SER A 164 7.70 -0.08 3.84
CA SER A 164 7.39 -0.04 5.27
C SER A 164 5.90 -0.20 5.56
N TYR A 165 5.06 0.50 4.80
CA TYR A 165 3.61 0.46 4.97
C TYR A 165 3.04 -0.92 4.67
N TYR A 166 3.43 -1.52 3.53
CA TYR A 166 2.99 -2.86 3.15
C TYR A 166 3.56 -3.94 4.07
N TYR A 167 4.83 -3.84 4.44
CA TYR A 167 5.45 -4.74 5.41
C TYR A 167 4.69 -4.76 6.75
N THR A 168 4.36 -3.59 7.28
CA THR A 168 3.60 -3.47 8.54
C THR A 168 2.25 -4.16 8.43
N ARG A 169 1.56 -4.03 7.30
CA ARG A 169 0.28 -4.71 7.06
C ARG A 169 0.45 -6.22 6.96
N MET A 170 1.44 -6.70 6.22
CA MET A 170 1.74 -8.14 6.09
C MET A 170 2.16 -8.78 7.41
N ASN A 171 2.96 -8.10 8.22
CA ASN A 171 3.39 -8.60 9.52
C ASN A 171 2.22 -8.71 10.51
N LEU A 172 1.23 -7.83 10.43
CA LEU A 172 -0.03 -7.97 11.20
C LEU A 172 -0.78 -9.24 10.84
N LEU A 173 -0.63 -9.73 9.61
CA LEU A 173 -1.20 -10.99 9.14
C LEU A 173 -0.37 -12.23 9.54
N GLY A 174 0.78 -12.04 10.22
CA GLY A 174 1.68 -13.13 10.59
C GLY A 174 2.45 -13.76 9.41
N ALA A 175 2.41 -13.13 8.22
CA ALA A 175 2.89 -13.76 7.00
C ALA A 175 4.42 -13.75 6.83
N ILE A 176 5.15 -12.75 7.40
CA ILE A 176 6.59 -12.57 7.18
C ILE A 176 7.25 -12.00 8.44
N SER A 177 8.40 -12.57 8.85
CA SER A 177 9.24 -11.95 9.88
C SER A 177 10.18 -10.91 9.25
N PHE A 178 10.41 -9.82 9.94
CA PHE A 178 11.29 -8.74 9.50
C PHE A 178 12.72 -9.23 9.19
N SER A 179 13.26 -10.13 10.02
CA SER A 179 14.59 -10.71 9.83
C SER A 179 14.68 -11.56 8.55
N GLN A 180 13.63 -12.29 8.18
CA GLN A 180 13.60 -13.10 6.97
C GLN A 180 13.60 -12.21 5.70
N LEU A 181 12.91 -11.07 5.76
CA LEU A 181 12.81 -10.15 4.63
C LEU A 181 14.17 -9.50 4.28
N LEU A 182 14.98 -9.22 5.28
CA LEU A 182 16.19 -8.44 5.15
C LEU A 182 17.47 -9.27 5.11
N ALA A 183 17.37 -10.59 5.39
CA ALA A 183 18.51 -11.50 5.48
C ALA A 183 19.14 -11.89 4.12
N LYS A 184 18.49 -11.55 3.00
CA LYS A 184 18.85 -12.09 1.67
C LYS A 184 20.05 -11.41 0.98
N GLU A 185 20.45 -10.20 1.37
CA GLU A 185 21.62 -9.52 0.78
C GLU A 185 22.37 -8.67 1.81
N GLU A 186 23.68 -8.76 1.77
CA GLU A 186 24.58 -7.96 2.59
C GLU A 186 24.35 -6.46 2.40
N GLY A 187 24.16 -5.73 3.51
CA GLY A 187 23.96 -4.29 3.51
C GLY A 187 22.53 -3.81 3.25
N ARG A 188 21.55 -4.71 3.01
CA ARG A 188 20.14 -4.29 2.87
C ARG A 188 19.54 -3.85 4.20
N LEU A 189 19.79 -4.62 5.25
CA LEU A 189 19.30 -4.32 6.59
C LEU A 189 19.83 -2.96 7.08
N GLU A 190 21.12 -2.73 6.91
CA GLU A 190 21.77 -1.48 7.27
C GLU A 190 21.18 -0.28 6.58
N TYR A 191 20.98 -0.39 5.27
CA TYR A 191 20.43 0.69 4.47
C TYR A 191 18.97 0.97 4.82
N PHE A 192 18.18 -0.07 5.05
CA PHE A 192 16.78 0.03 5.45
C PHE A 192 16.62 0.67 6.82
N ILE A 193 17.38 0.21 7.83
CA ILE A 193 17.41 0.80 9.17
C ILE A 193 17.81 2.28 9.09
N PHE A 194 18.86 2.58 8.34
CA PHE A 194 19.30 3.95 8.17
C PHE A 194 18.24 4.86 7.60
N LEU A 195 17.51 4.43 6.57
CA LEU A 195 16.45 5.20 5.97
C LEU A 195 15.26 5.36 6.91
N GLN A 196 14.87 4.32 7.63
CA GLN A 196 13.82 4.41 8.64
C GLN A 196 14.18 5.44 9.72
N LEU A 197 15.43 5.47 10.17
CA LEU A 197 15.89 6.39 11.20
C LEU A 197 16.04 7.84 10.74
N THR A 198 16.30 8.05 9.46
CA THR A 198 16.70 9.37 8.94
C THR A 198 15.66 10.05 8.06
N CYS A 199 14.85 9.28 7.35
CA CYS A 199 13.96 9.78 6.29
C CYS A 199 12.48 9.56 6.57
N VAL A 200 12.13 8.65 7.45
CA VAL A 200 10.74 8.28 7.72
C VAL A 200 10.34 8.79 9.09
N ASN A 201 9.61 9.87 9.11
CA ASN A 201 8.99 10.46 10.30
C ASN A 201 7.48 10.41 10.11
N ASP A 202 6.90 9.21 10.10
CA ASP A 202 5.44 9.08 9.95
C ASP A 202 4.92 7.82 10.63
N ASP A 203 3.61 7.86 10.94
CA ASP A 203 2.91 6.79 11.67
C ASP A 203 2.94 5.44 10.95
N SER A 204 3.10 5.42 9.62
CA SER A 204 3.15 4.18 8.84
C SER A 204 4.42 3.37 9.07
N SER A 205 5.46 3.98 9.59
CA SER A 205 6.74 3.34 9.94
C SER A 205 6.99 3.23 11.45
N GLU A 206 6.11 3.79 12.29
CA GLU A 206 6.30 3.82 13.74
C GLU A 206 6.52 2.42 14.33
N ARG A 207 5.79 1.42 13.88
CA ARG A 207 5.95 0.05 14.36
C ARG A 207 7.33 -0.52 14.05
N LEU A 208 7.86 -0.22 12.86
CA LEU A 208 9.19 -0.66 12.47
C LEU A 208 10.28 0.11 13.23
N LEU A 209 10.07 1.41 13.44
CA LEU A 209 10.93 2.24 14.29
C LEU A 209 10.90 1.77 15.74
N SER A 210 9.75 1.38 16.28
CA SER A 210 9.59 0.82 17.62
C SER A 210 10.43 -0.44 17.81
N LEU A 211 10.34 -1.39 16.87
CA LEU A 211 11.15 -2.61 16.89
C LEU A 211 12.67 -2.32 16.87
N ILE A 212 13.10 -1.33 16.09
CA ILE A 212 14.50 -0.91 16.06
C ILE A 212 14.90 -0.26 17.40
N ARG A 213 14.04 0.59 17.96
CA ARG A 213 14.26 1.25 19.25
C ARG A 213 14.33 0.28 20.43
N GLU A 214 13.49 -0.76 20.41
CA GLU A 214 13.48 -1.79 21.46
C GLU A 214 14.74 -2.64 21.49
N ARG A 215 15.40 -2.79 20.33
CA ARG A 215 16.60 -3.64 20.17
C ARG A 215 17.91 -2.89 20.20
N THR A 216 17.90 -1.55 20.25
CA THR A 216 19.11 -0.73 20.14
C THR A 216 19.26 0.24 21.31
N GLU A 217 20.50 0.46 21.75
CA GLU A 217 20.79 1.47 22.74
C GLU A 217 20.43 2.87 22.24
N LYS A 218 19.66 3.61 23.03
CA LYS A 218 19.19 4.96 22.72
C LYS A 218 20.31 5.90 22.25
N ARG A 219 21.47 5.84 22.91
CA ARG A 219 22.64 6.67 22.59
C ARG A 219 23.19 6.40 21.19
N ASN A 220 23.30 5.15 20.79
CA ASN A 220 23.80 4.75 19.47
C ASN A 220 22.82 5.19 18.38
N LEU A 221 21.53 5.05 18.64
CA LEU A 221 20.46 5.46 17.75
C LEU A 221 20.45 6.97 17.50
N GLU A 222 20.54 7.78 18.56
CA GLU A 222 20.54 9.25 18.46
C GLU A 222 21.75 9.76 17.66
N VAL A 223 22.91 9.17 17.84
CA VAL A 223 24.13 9.51 17.06
C VAL A 223 23.91 9.23 15.58
N LEU A 224 23.32 8.08 15.23
CA LEU A 224 23.02 7.71 13.85
C LEU A 224 22.00 8.65 13.20
N ILE A 225 20.91 8.95 13.90
CA ILE A 225 19.88 9.88 13.41
C ILE A 225 20.49 11.26 13.14
N LYS A 226 21.30 11.77 14.04
CA LYS A 226 21.95 13.07 13.90
C LYS A 226 22.91 13.11 12.72
N LEU A 227 23.73 12.07 12.54
CA LEU A 227 24.66 11.97 11.42
C LEU A 227 23.94 11.83 10.08
N GLY A 228 22.90 11.01 10.03
CA GLY A 228 22.09 10.79 8.83
C GLY A 228 21.38 12.07 8.39
N ARG A 229 20.70 12.76 9.32
CA ARG A 229 20.02 14.03 9.05
C ARG A 229 20.97 15.13 8.59
N LYS A 230 22.18 15.21 9.17
CA LYS A 230 23.22 16.16 8.73
C LYS A 230 23.65 15.89 7.29
N ARG A 231 23.74 14.62 6.91
CA ARG A 231 24.16 14.23 5.56
C ARG A 231 23.09 14.46 4.52
N LEU A 232 21.83 14.17 4.85
CA LEU A 232 20.67 14.50 4.02
C LEU A 232 20.60 15.99 3.66
N LYS A 233 20.78 16.86 4.66
CA LYS A 233 20.79 18.32 4.44
C LYS A 233 21.95 18.75 3.50
N LYS A 234 23.08 18.04 3.51
CA LYS A 234 24.25 18.42 2.72
C LYS A 234 24.21 17.93 1.28
N GLN A 235 23.55 16.80 1.00
CA GLN A 235 23.63 16.13 -0.30
C GLN A 235 22.29 16.14 -1.07
N GLY A 236 21.17 16.53 -0.45
CA GLY A 236 19.84 16.61 -1.08
C GLY A 236 19.29 15.29 -1.61
N ARG A 237 20.13 14.25 -1.71
CA ARG A 237 19.77 12.90 -2.18
C ARG A 237 20.51 11.85 -1.35
N PHE A 238 19.81 10.75 -1.07
CA PHE A 238 20.40 9.56 -0.46
C PHE A 238 20.56 8.47 -1.50
N ASN A 239 21.76 7.90 -1.59
CA ASN A 239 21.97 6.65 -2.29
C ASN A 239 22.82 5.70 -1.42
N ARG A 240 22.81 4.41 -1.73
CA ARG A 240 23.59 3.38 -1.03
C ARG A 240 25.08 3.71 -0.97
N ALA A 241 25.63 4.25 -2.06
CA ALA A 241 27.04 4.65 -2.11
C ALA A 241 27.40 5.76 -1.13
N SER A 242 26.47 6.68 -0.82
CA SER A 242 26.70 7.75 0.16
C SER A 242 26.74 7.24 1.60
N LEU A 243 26.05 6.12 1.89
CA LEU A 243 26.07 5.46 3.18
C LEU A 243 27.38 4.67 3.37
N PHE A 244 27.71 3.83 2.39
CA PHE A 244 28.84 2.91 2.48
C PHE A 244 30.19 3.54 2.14
N GLY A 245 30.24 4.71 1.52
CA GLY A 245 31.45 5.47 1.21
C GLY A 245 32.08 6.21 2.41
N SER A 246 31.60 5.99 3.65
CA SER A 246 32.13 6.66 4.83
C SER A 246 32.39 5.70 5.97
N ASP A 247 33.66 5.41 6.22
CA ASP A 247 34.09 4.56 7.34
C ASP A 247 33.63 5.06 8.70
N LYS A 248 33.53 6.38 8.86
CA LYS A 248 32.98 6.99 10.07
C LYS A 248 31.51 6.66 10.29
N LEU A 249 30.72 6.52 9.22
CA LEU A 249 29.31 6.12 9.30
C LEU A 249 29.22 4.61 9.56
N ARG A 250 30.00 3.80 8.86
CA ARG A 250 30.06 2.35 9.08
C ARG A 250 30.39 2.00 10.52
N SER A 251 31.44 2.59 11.09
CA SER A 251 31.83 2.32 12.47
C SER A 251 30.79 2.65 13.51
N LYS A 252 29.89 3.59 13.22
CA LYS A 252 28.74 3.94 14.09
C LYS A 252 27.50 3.10 13.82
N PHE A 253 27.42 2.49 12.63
CA PHE A 253 26.30 1.67 12.22
C PHE A 253 26.45 0.22 12.72
N SER A 254 27.67 -0.32 12.71
CA SER A 254 27.95 -1.71 13.12
C SER A 254 27.36 -2.09 14.48
N PRO A 255 27.51 -1.30 15.56
CA PRO A 255 26.92 -1.66 16.85
C PRO A 255 25.39 -1.73 16.83
N VAL A 256 24.73 -0.86 16.06
CA VAL A 256 23.26 -0.87 15.94
C VAL A 256 22.80 -2.09 15.15
N ILE A 257 23.54 -2.48 14.11
CA ILE A 257 23.21 -3.65 13.30
C ILE A 257 23.37 -4.94 14.13
N GLU A 258 24.42 -5.06 14.89
CA GLU A 258 24.63 -6.21 15.78
C GLU A 258 23.51 -6.34 16.80
N GLN A 259 23.08 -5.23 17.39
CA GLN A 259 21.96 -5.20 18.34
C GLN A 259 20.59 -5.53 17.69
N VAL A 260 20.38 -5.19 16.42
CA VAL A 260 19.15 -5.52 15.69
C VAL A 260 19.14 -6.98 15.25
N LYS A 261 20.33 -7.58 14.98
CA LYS A 261 20.47 -8.99 14.58
C LYS A 261 20.32 -9.95 15.76
N SER A 262 20.69 -9.53 16.97
CA SER A 262 20.49 -10.28 18.21
C SER A 262 19.03 -10.31 18.64
#